data_1959f3e93116a799ecc97b054e07f8d1
#
_entry.id   1959f3e93116a799ecc97b054e07f8d1
#
_cell.length_a   1.000
_cell.length_b   1.000
_cell.length_c   1.000
_cell.angle_alpha   90.00
_cell.angle_beta   90.00
_cell.angle_gamma   90.00
#
_symmetry.space_group_name_H-M   'P 1'
#
loop_
_entity.id
_entity.type
_entity.pdbx_description
1 polymer ?
#
loop_
_entity_poly.entity_id
_entity_poly.type
_entity_poly.pdbx_seq_one_letter_code
_entity_poly.pdbx_strand_id
1 'polypeptide(L)'
;MREIIFKRKYYQGFGNSVTEIYFRENGQLYRETYISGYWSAESKIELVTTDEVEKAIRIEQDKHIEELAKLQENLKKLLTK
;
A
#
# COMPACT_ATOMS: atom_id res chain seq x y z
N MET A 1 -8.47 15.29 15.16
CA MET A 1 -7.12 14.72 15.10
C MET A 1 -7.12 13.50 14.19
N ARG A 2 -6.17 13.45 13.26
CA ARG A 2 -6.09 12.35 12.28
C ARG A 2 -5.47 11.11 12.91
N GLU A 3 -6.16 9.99 12.84
CA GLU A 3 -5.65 8.70 13.32
C GLU A 3 -5.31 7.82 12.13
N ILE A 4 -4.01 7.55 11.92
CA ILE A 4 -3.56 6.74 10.79
C ILE A 4 -3.78 5.27 11.11
N ILE A 5 -4.54 4.59 10.24
CA ILE A 5 -4.88 3.17 10.38
C ILE A 5 -3.90 2.32 9.60
N PHE A 6 -3.61 2.71 8.36
CA PHE A 6 -2.83 1.90 7.44
C PHE A 6 -2.20 2.78 6.37
N LYS A 7 -1.00 2.41 5.93
CA LYS A 7 -0.26 3.16 4.92
C LYS A 7 0.42 2.18 3.98
N ARG A 8 0.32 2.43 2.67
CA ARG A 8 1.00 1.60 1.68
C ARG A 8 1.57 2.46 0.57
N LYS A 9 2.61 1.93 -0.10
CA LYS A 9 3.25 2.59 -1.23
C LYS A 9 3.49 1.57 -2.33
N TYR A 10 3.21 1.96 -3.57
CA TYR A 10 3.46 1.10 -4.73
C TYR A 10 3.84 1.93 -5.94
N TYR A 11 4.40 1.28 -6.95
CA TYR A 11 4.81 1.93 -8.19
C TYR A 11 3.84 1.58 -9.31
N GLN A 12 3.40 2.61 -10.06
CA GLN A 12 2.48 2.44 -11.17
C GLN A 12 3.18 2.29 -12.53
N GLY A 13 4.49 2.27 -12.58
CA GLY A 13 5.25 2.29 -13.81
C GLY A 13 5.58 3.73 -14.26
N PHE A 14 6.43 3.87 -15.27
CA PHE A 14 6.89 5.16 -15.81
C PHE A 14 7.47 6.11 -14.75
N GLY A 15 8.04 5.56 -13.69
CA GLY A 15 8.63 6.37 -12.63
C GLY A 15 7.64 6.99 -11.65
N ASN A 16 6.36 6.67 -11.75
CA ASN A 16 5.34 7.18 -10.84
C ASN A 16 5.21 6.30 -9.61
N SER A 17 5.19 6.92 -8.43
CA SER A 17 4.92 6.23 -7.18
C SER A 17 3.61 6.74 -6.58
N VAL A 18 2.87 5.83 -5.96
CA VAL A 18 1.61 6.13 -5.31
C VAL A 18 1.71 5.77 -3.83
N THR A 19 1.36 6.72 -2.97
CA THR A 19 1.28 6.49 -1.53
C THR A 19 -0.16 6.67 -1.11
N GLU A 20 -0.72 5.66 -0.45
CA GLU A 20 -2.08 5.72 0.08
C GLU A 20 -2.02 5.69 1.60
N ILE A 21 -2.69 6.64 2.26
CA ILE A 21 -2.77 6.72 3.70
C ILE A 21 -4.25 6.62 4.09
N TYR A 22 -4.59 5.57 4.81
CA TYR A 22 -5.94 5.36 5.33
C TYR A 22 -5.99 5.87 6.77
N PHE A 23 -6.89 6.79 7.04
CA PHE A 23 -6.99 7.41 8.36
C PHE A 23 -8.44 7.62 8.75
N ARG A 24 -8.64 7.81 10.06
CA ARG A 24 -9.93 8.14 10.63
C ARG A 24 -9.87 9.54 11.22
N GLU A 25 -10.90 10.32 10.95
CA GLU A 25 -11.04 11.68 11.48
C GLU A 25 -12.51 11.98 11.65
N ASN A 26 -12.90 12.47 12.82
CA ASN A 26 -14.29 12.81 13.14
C ASN A 26 -15.27 11.64 12.91
N GLY A 27 -14.84 10.41 13.21
CA GLY A 27 -15.68 9.23 13.07
C GLY A 27 -15.85 8.72 11.64
N GLN A 28 -15.15 9.28 10.67
CA GLN A 28 -15.23 8.88 9.26
C GLN A 28 -13.89 8.36 8.77
N LEU A 29 -13.93 7.45 7.78
CA LEU A 29 -12.74 6.88 7.17
C LEU A 29 -12.41 7.58 5.86
N TYR A 30 -11.12 7.88 5.67
CA TYR A 30 -10.62 8.58 4.50
C TYR A 30 -9.40 7.86 3.93
N ARG A 31 -9.19 8.08 2.64
CA ARG A 31 -7.97 7.69 1.96
C ARG A 31 -7.35 8.93 1.33
N GLU A 32 -6.12 9.23 1.72
CA GLU A 32 -5.33 10.28 1.10
C GLU A 32 -4.36 9.63 0.14
N THR A 33 -4.43 10.00 -1.14
CA THR A 33 -3.61 9.42 -2.19
C THR A 33 -2.62 10.46 -2.69
N TYR A 34 -1.33 10.15 -2.63
CA TYR A 34 -0.27 10.97 -3.21
C TYR A 34 0.30 10.26 -4.42
N ILE A 35 0.31 10.94 -5.56
CA ILE A 35 0.94 10.45 -6.78
C ILE A 35 2.12 11.33 -7.06
N SER A 36 3.32 10.76 -7.08
CA SER A 36 4.56 11.48 -7.36
C SER A 36 5.19 10.93 -8.63
N GLY A 37 5.47 11.81 -9.59
CA GLY A 37 6.09 11.44 -10.86
C GLY A 37 7.11 12.47 -11.29
N TYR A 38 7.73 12.25 -12.43
CA TYR A 38 8.75 13.14 -13.00
C TYR A 38 8.22 14.54 -13.29
N TRP A 39 6.96 14.64 -13.70
CA TRP A 39 6.39 15.88 -14.23
C TRP A 39 5.34 16.51 -13.35
N SER A 40 4.74 15.76 -12.42
CA SER A 40 3.67 16.28 -11.59
C SER A 40 3.57 15.52 -10.29
N ALA A 41 3.07 16.20 -9.26
CA ALA A 41 2.69 15.59 -7.99
C ALA A 41 1.23 15.94 -7.75
N GLU A 42 0.41 14.93 -7.46
CA GLU A 42 -1.01 15.13 -7.18
C GLU A 42 -1.37 14.50 -5.84
N SER A 43 -2.32 15.11 -5.15
CA SER A 43 -2.87 14.53 -3.93
C SER A 43 -4.37 14.72 -3.91
N LYS A 44 -5.09 13.74 -3.34
CA LYS A 44 -6.53 13.85 -3.15
C LYS A 44 -6.94 13.08 -1.91
N ILE A 45 -8.06 13.52 -1.30
CA ILE A 45 -8.63 12.87 -0.13
C ILE A 45 -10.04 12.41 -0.49
N GLU A 46 -10.35 11.15 -0.22
CA GLU A 46 -11.67 10.56 -0.52
C GLU A 46 -12.23 9.87 0.71
N LEU A 47 -13.55 9.88 0.83
CA LEU A 47 -14.24 9.05 1.81
C LEU A 47 -14.17 7.59 1.36
N VAL A 48 -13.87 6.69 2.29
CA VAL A 48 -13.82 5.25 2.00
C VAL A 48 -14.65 4.48 3.01
N THR A 49 -15.02 3.26 2.65
CA THR A 49 -15.76 2.36 3.53
C THR A 49 -14.80 1.45 4.28
N THR A 50 -15.30 0.83 5.36
CA THR A 50 -14.54 -0.18 6.10
C THR A 50 -14.10 -1.32 5.19
N ASP A 51 -14.97 -1.75 4.27
CA ASP A 51 -14.66 -2.82 3.32
C ASP A 51 -13.48 -2.46 2.41
N GLU A 52 -13.40 -1.21 1.97
CA GLU A 52 -12.28 -0.74 1.15
C GLU A 52 -10.96 -0.77 1.91
N VAL A 53 -10.97 -0.37 3.17
CA VAL A 53 -9.78 -0.42 4.03
C VAL A 53 -9.34 -1.87 4.26
N GLU A 54 -10.28 -2.76 4.56
CA GLU A 54 -9.99 -4.18 4.73
C GLU A 54 -9.41 -4.83 3.47
N LYS A 55 -9.95 -4.50 2.30
CA LYS A 55 -9.42 -4.97 1.02
C LYS A 55 -7.97 -4.53 0.82
N ALA A 56 -7.67 -3.27 1.11
CA ALA A 56 -6.32 -2.75 0.97
C ALA A 56 -5.33 -3.47 1.89
N ILE A 57 -5.74 -3.73 3.12
CA ILE A 57 -4.92 -4.47 4.09
C ILE A 57 -4.66 -5.89 3.59
N ARG A 58 -5.68 -6.57 3.06
CA ARG A 58 -5.54 -7.94 2.52
C ARG A 58 -4.57 -7.99 1.34
N ILE A 59 -4.69 -7.06 0.41
CA ILE A 59 -3.79 -6.98 -0.75
C ILE A 59 -2.35 -6.85 -0.29
N GLU A 60 -2.09 -6.01 0.68
CA GLU A 60 -0.74 -5.81 1.21
C GLU A 60 -0.23 -7.04 1.94
N GLN A 61 -1.08 -7.70 2.73
CA GLN A 61 -0.73 -8.95 3.40
C GLN A 61 -0.39 -10.06 2.39
N ASP A 62 -1.20 -10.20 1.34
CA ASP A 62 -0.96 -11.19 0.27
C ASP A 62 0.37 -10.94 -0.44
N LYS A 63 0.71 -9.68 -0.68
CA LYS A 63 2.00 -9.30 -1.26
C LYS A 63 3.17 -9.75 -0.39
N HIS A 64 3.08 -9.53 0.90
CA HIS A 64 4.14 -9.92 1.84
C HIS A 64 4.29 -11.44 1.90
N ILE A 65 3.19 -12.19 1.84
CA ILE A 65 3.23 -13.65 1.81
C ILE A 65 3.97 -14.14 0.56
N GLU A 66 3.69 -13.56 -0.61
CA GLU A 66 4.38 -13.91 -1.85
C GLU A 66 5.88 -13.58 -1.80
N GLU A 67 6.23 -12.43 -1.28
CA GLU A 67 7.64 -12.03 -1.12
C GLU A 67 8.39 -12.98 -0.20
N LEU A 68 7.79 -13.35 0.92
CA LEU A 68 8.38 -14.31 1.86
C LEU A 68 8.55 -15.68 1.22
N ALA A 69 7.56 -16.13 0.43
CA ALA A 69 7.65 -17.40 -0.29
C ALA A 69 8.80 -17.39 -1.30
N LYS A 70 8.98 -16.30 -2.04
CA LYS A 70 10.09 -16.15 -2.99
C LYS A 70 11.43 -16.16 -2.29
N LEU A 71 11.55 -15.49 -1.16
CA LEU A 71 12.78 -15.48 -0.37
C LEU A 71 13.13 -16.88 0.14
N GLN A 72 12.14 -17.64 0.59
CA GLN A 72 12.34 -19.02 1.03
C GLN A 72 12.79 -19.93 -0.10
N GLU A 73 12.20 -19.80 -1.31
CA GLU A 73 12.64 -20.56 -2.49
C GLU A 73 14.09 -20.24 -2.86
N ASN A 74 14.44 -18.96 -2.88
CA ASN A 74 15.80 -18.54 -3.19
C ASN A 74 16.82 -19.10 -2.19
N LEU A 75 16.46 -19.10 -0.92
CA LEU A 75 17.29 -19.67 0.13
C LEU A 75 17.51 -21.17 -0.07
N LYS A 76 16.44 -21.92 -0.41
CA LYS A 76 16.53 -23.34 -0.71
C LYS A 76 17.47 -23.62 -1.87
N LYS A 77 17.40 -22.85 -2.94
CA LYS A 77 18.27 -22.99 -4.11
C LYS A 77 19.73 -22.78 -3.76
N LEU A 78 20.03 -21.87 -2.85
CA LEU A 78 21.39 -21.62 -2.38
C LEU A 78 21.92 -22.76 -1.50
N LEU A 79 21.05 -23.39 -0.72
CA LEU A 79 21.45 -24.46 0.20
C LEU A 79 21.57 -25.84 -0.45
N THR A 80 20.98 -26.04 -1.62
CA THR A 80 20.94 -27.34 -2.31
C THR A 80 22.04 -27.54 -3.36
N LYS A 81 22.96 -26.66 -3.44
CA LYS A 81 24.11 -26.82 -4.34
C LYS A 81 25.15 -27.77 -3.80
#